data_1b05e827c564eb104cb4024a45c3ae47
#
_entry.id   1b05e827c564eb104cb4024a45c3ae47
#
_cell.length_a   1.000
_cell.length_b   1.000
_cell.length_c   1.000
_cell.angle_alpha   90.00
_cell.angle_beta   90.00
_cell.angle_gamma   90.00
#
_symmetry.space_group_name_H-M   'P 1'
#
loop_
_entity.id
_entity.type
_entity.pdbx_description
1 polymer ?
#
loop_
_entity_poly.entity_id
_entity_poly.type
_entity_poly.pdbx_seq_one_letter_code
_entity_poly.pdbx_strand_id
1 'polypeptide(L)'
;MTRTLLVAGTASHVGKSTVAAGLCRLLADRGVDVAPFKGQNMSNNARVVVRPDANGRERGDSDSDGDEGDSDTTDDQWGEIGVSQFVQARAARTTPTTDCNPVLLKPRGDGESQLVVQGEAHDHVPAGTYYDEYWERAREAAEESYHRLAADNDVIVAEGAGSIGEINLHDRDLANVETARFADADILLLVDIERGGAFASLYGTIELVPDALRERIVGALITKFRGDPSLLEPGIEEIESKTGVPILGVLPYDDPGLPEEDSVGLPDTEERGVIGDDDGVPADHRVRIAVPRLPRISNATDFEALAAEPGVSVVYVPVGGNTSDPLEGVDADAVVLPGTKNTVDDLLALHDAGFADALAGFDGPIVGVCGGYQLLGERITNAALEGTGEDDVVEGLGLLPVETRFEGDKHLEQTTLSADGDASPLLEGATGPASGYEIHAGRTRALEDVNRPLGDSSAARGQVLGTYLHGLFDNESVRTAFLDHVAAEAGVDRPTPGDAVTAASIAATDATGETPYDNAARLVRDHVDLAALGEPFRQTK
;
A
#
# COMPACT_ATOMS: atom_id res chain seq x y z
N MET A 1 24.69 10.91 -17.39
CA MET A 1 24.24 9.51 -17.35
C MET A 1 23.60 9.30 -16.01
N THR A 2 22.42 8.83 -16.02
CA THR A 2 21.66 8.50 -14.80
C THR A 2 22.36 7.40 -14.03
N ARG A 3 22.47 7.53 -12.73
CA ARG A 3 23.02 6.50 -11.87
C ARG A 3 21.91 5.67 -11.27
N THR A 4 22.05 4.35 -11.29
CA THR A 4 21.06 3.46 -10.67
C THR A 4 21.65 2.72 -9.47
N LEU A 5 20.95 2.74 -8.35
CA LEU A 5 21.23 1.94 -7.17
C LEU A 5 20.08 0.97 -6.93
N LEU A 6 20.34 -0.32 -7.06
CA LEU A 6 19.38 -1.37 -6.73
C LEU A 6 19.51 -1.76 -5.26
N VAL A 7 18.48 -1.51 -4.48
CA VAL A 7 18.33 -1.98 -3.11
C VAL A 7 17.78 -3.41 -3.15
N ALA A 8 18.67 -4.39 -3.10
CA ALA A 8 18.32 -5.82 -3.15
C ALA A 8 18.35 -6.46 -1.76
N GLY A 9 17.71 -7.59 -1.60
CA GLY A 9 17.65 -8.29 -0.31
C GLY A 9 18.20 -9.71 -0.38
N THR A 10 18.54 -10.25 0.79
CA THR A 10 18.79 -11.69 0.98
C THR A 10 17.50 -12.48 1.22
N ALA A 11 16.38 -11.78 1.45
CA ALA A 11 15.04 -12.34 1.67
C ALA A 11 13.96 -11.26 1.49
N SER A 12 12.69 -11.65 1.59
CA SER A 12 11.58 -10.72 1.77
C SER A 12 11.66 -10.04 3.15
N HIS A 13 11.02 -8.87 3.31
CA HIS A 13 10.90 -8.11 4.57
C HIS A 13 12.23 -7.71 5.25
N VAL A 14 13.33 -7.65 4.52
CA VAL A 14 14.64 -7.21 5.05
C VAL A 14 14.78 -5.68 5.15
N GLY A 15 13.72 -4.90 4.90
CA GLY A 15 13.72 -3.44 5.00
C GLY A 15 14.07 -2.71 3.68
N LYS A 16 13.94 -3.37 2.52
CA LYS A 16 14.23 -2.76 1.20
C LYS A 16 13.43 -1.48 0.96
N SER A 17 12.11 -1.54 1.16
CA SER A 17 11.19 -0.42 0.89
C SER A 17 11.50 0.78 1.79
N THR A 18 11.81 0.55 3.07
CA THR A 18 12.23 1.58 4.02
C THR A 18 13.53 2.26 3.60
N VAL A 19 14.55 1.48 3.22
CA VAL A 19 15.85 2.02 2.79
C VAL A 19 15.71 2.76 1.46
N ALA A 20 14.94 2.22 0.51
CA ALA A 20 14.69 2.88 -0.77
C ALA A 20 13.96 4.22 -0.59
N ALA A 21 12.90 4.28 0.23
CA ALA A 21 12.18 5.51 0.57
C ALA A 21 13.11 6.53 1.25
N GLY A 22 13.93 6.08 2.22
CA GLY A 22 14.89 6.93 2.91
C GLY A 22 15.95 7.52 1.97
N LEU A 23 16.48 6.72 1.03
CA LEU A 23 17.42 7.19 0.01
C LEU A 23 16.76 8.19 -0.95
N CYS A 24 15.54 7.91 -1.43
CA CYS A 24 14.77 8.82 -2.27
C CYS A 24 14.59 10.18 -1.58
N ARG A 25 14.17 10.18 -0.30
CA ARG A 25 13.97 11.41 0.46
C ARG A 25 15.27 12.18 0.66
N LEU A 26 16.36 11.49 1.04
CA LEU A 26 17.67 12.12 1.23
C LEU A 26 18.20 12.78 -0.04
N LEU A 27 18.03 12.15 -1.20
CA LEU A 27 18.45 12.69 -2.48
C LEU A 27 17.60 13.91 -2.87
N ALA A 28 16.29 13.80 -2.75
CA ALA A 28 15.36 14.89 -3.02
C ALA A 28 15.62 16.13 -2.14
N ASP A 29 15.90 15.92 -0.85
CA ASP A 29 16.23 17.01 0.08
C ASP A 29 17.56 17.74 -0.27
N ARG A 30 18.41 17.09 -1.06
CA ARG A 30 19.65 17.66 -1.59
C ARG A 30 19.48 18.29 -2.98
N GLY A 31 18.26 18.28 -3.53
CA GLY A 31 17.95 18.81 -4.85
C GLY A 31 18.45 17.94 -5.99
N VAL A 32 18.60 16.64 -5.76
CA VAL A 32 18.91 15.64 -6.80
C VAL A 32 17.59 15.18 -7.41
N ASP A 33 17.48 15.19 -8.72
CA ASP A 33 16.35 14.63 -9.44
C ASP A 33 16.40 13.10 -9.32
N VAL A 34 15.49 12.52 -8.52
CA VAL A 34 15.48 11.10 -8.17
C VAL A 34 14.10 10.50 -8.39
N ALA A 35 14.04 9.30 -8.96
CA ALA A 35 12.81 8.53 -9.05
C ALA A 35 13.02 7.10 -8.51
N PRO A 36 11.98 6.52 -7.88
CA PRO A 36 11.96 5.11 -7.52
C PRO A 36 11.64 4.24 -8.74
N PHE A 37 12.08 2.97 -8.67
CA PHE A 37 11.76 1.99 -9.68
C PHE A 37 11.65 0.58 -9.06
N LYS A 38 10.69 -0.21 -9.51
CA LYS A 38 10.62 -1.65 -9.20
C LYS A 38 10.09 -2.38 -10.42
N GLY A 39 10.96 -3.09 -11.12
CA GLY A 39 10.63 -3.73 -12.40
C GLY A 39 9.43 -4.64 -12.34
N GLN A 40 9.25 -5.36 -11.22
CA GLN A 40 8.07 -6.18 -10.93
C GLN A 40 7.75 -6.12 -9.44
N ASN A 41 6.48 -5.92 -9.12
CA ASN A 41 5.97 -6.04 -7.76
C ASN A 41 4.87 -7.10 -7.67
N MET A 42 4.66 -7.64 -6.46
CA MET A 42 3.54 -8.50 -6.13
C MET A 42 2.87 -7.92 -4.87
N SER A 43 1.69 -7.34 -5.02
CA SER A 43 0.96 -6.72 -3.92
C SER A 43 -0.53 -6.66 -4.19
N ASN A 44 -1.35 -6.82 -3.16
CA ASN A 44 -2.79 -6.57 -3.20
C ASN A 44 -3.12 -5.09 -3.00
N ASN A 45 -2.21 -4.32 -2.42
CA ASN A 45 -2.37 -2.90 -2.21
C ASN A 45 -1.85 -2.14 -3.43
N ALA A 46 -2.71 -1.32 -4.03
CA ALA A 46 -2.36 -0.53 -5.21
C ALA A 46 -2.85 0.91 -5.07
N ARG A 47 -2.18 1.80 -5.77
CA ARG A 47 -2.55 3.22 -5.90
C ARG A 47 -2.76 3.54 -7.37
N VAL A 48 -3.74 4.39 -7.64
CA VAL A 48 -3.95 4.95 -8.99
C VAL A 48 -2.99 6.11 -9.20
N VAL A 49 -2.32 6.11 -10.34
CA VAL A 49 -1.29 7.11 -10.68
C VAL A 49 -1.39 7.47 -12.16
N VAL A 50 -0.69 8.52 -12.56
CA VAL A 50 -0.64 8.96 -13.95
C VAL A 50 0.04 7.92 -14.83
N ARG A 51 -0.52 7.67 -16.02
CA ARG A 51 0.13 6.92 -17.11
C ARG A 51 0.80 7.91 -18.06
N PRO A 52 2.13 7.93 -18.15
CA PRO A 52 2.83 8.75 -19.13
C PRO A 52 2.48 8.33 -20.57
N ASP A 53 2.55 9.27 -21.51
CA ASP A 53 2.53 8.96 -22.92
C ASP A 53 3.83 8.24 -23.35
N ALA A 54 3.90 7.80 -24.62
CA ALA A 54 5.09 7.14 -25.16
C ALA A 54 6.38 8.01 -25.11
N ASN A 55 6.26 9.31 -24.85
CA ASN A 55 7.36 10.27 -24.72
C ASN A 55 7.64 10.65 -23.26
N GLY A 56 6.99 10.00 -22.27
CA GLY A 56 7.14 10.28 -20.85
C GLY A 56 6.37 11.50 -20.32
N ARG A 57 5.47 12.09 -21.11
CA ARG A 57 4.66 13.23 -20.68
C ARG A 57 3.36 12.78 -20.03
N GLU A 58 2.87 13.55 -19.07
CA GLU A 58 1.54 13.34 -18.50
C GLU A 58 0.48 13.47 -19.62
N ARG A 59 -0.37 12.44 -19.78
CA ARG A 59 -1.47 12.46 -20.74
C ARG A 59 -2.53 13.44 -20.23
N GLY A 60 -2.43 14.69 -20.55
CA GLY A 60 -3.35 15.72 -20.07
C GLY A 60 -2.86 17.13 -20.39
N ASP A 61 -1.57 17.29 -20.68
CA ASP A 61 -0.95 18.56 -21.04
C ASP A 61 -0.97 18.86 -22.55
N SER A 62 -1.95 18.34 -23.29
CA SER A 62 -2.18 18.79 -24.66
C SER A 62 -2.91 20.12 -24.61
N ASP A 63 -2.22 21.19 -25.04
CA ASP A 63 -2.81 22.48 -25.37
C ASP A 63 -4.15 22.27 -26.07
N SER A 64 -5.22 22.70 -25.41
CA SER A 64 -6.58 22.62 -25.92
C SER A 64 -6.78 23.63 -27.07
N ASP A 65 -6.42 23.22 -28.26
CA ASP A 65 -6.98 23.80 -29.49
C ASP A 65 -8.00 22.82 -30.09
N GLY A 66 -9.22 23.01 -29.68
CA GLY A 66 -10.48 22.73 -30.32
C GLY A 66 -10.64 21.48 -31.18
N ASP A 67 -11.10 20.37 -30.55
CA ASP A 67 -12.15 19.55 -31.23
C ASP A 67 -13.05 18.94 -30.11
N GLU A 68 -14.29 19.39 -30.06
CA GLU A 68 -15.35 18.82 -29.22
C GLU A 68 -15.80 17.50 -29.84
N GLY A 69 -15.20 16.38 -29.40
CA GLY A 69 -15.61 15.08 -29.92
C GLY A 69 -14.95 13.92 -29.18
N ASP A 70 -15.71 13.38 -28.29
CA ASP A 70 -15.63 12.07 -27.66
C ASP A 70 -15.21 12.06 -26.18
N SER A 71 -16.20 11.79 -25.32
CA SER A 71 -16.11 11.80 -23.86
C SER A 71 -15.53 10.49 -23.26
N ASP A 72 -14.70 9.76 -24.01
CA ASP A 72 -14.17 8.44 -23.63
C ASP A 72 -12.65 8.44 -23.32
N THR A 73 -12.01 9.61 -23.16
CA THR A 73 -10.55 9.73 -23.07
C THR A 73 -10.00 9.90 -21.68
N THR A 74 -10.81 9.94 -20.62
CA THR A 74 -10.33 10.15 -19.24
C THR A 74 -9.74 8.90 -18.60
N ASP A 75 -10.21 7.71 -18.93
CA ASP A 75 -9.72 6.43 -18.34
C ASP A 75 -8.31 6.08 -18.80
N ASP A 76 -7.87 6.55 -19.99
CA ASP A 76 -6.55 6.25 -20.55
C ASP A 76 -5.38 6.97 -19.85
N GLN A 77 -5.66 7.97 -19.01
CA GLN A 77 -4.61 8.74 -18.33
C GLN A 77 -4.17 8.13 -17.00
N TRP A 78 -4.93 7.18 -16.45
CA TRP A 78 -4.68 6.58 -15.15
C TRP A 78 -4.22 5.13 -15.26
N GLY A 79 -3.45 4.69 -14.26
CA GLY A 79 -3.00 3.32 -14.13
C GLY A 79 -2.70 2.95 -12.69
N GLU A 80 -2.37 1.69 -12.46
CA GLU A 80 -2.13 1.13 -11.14
C GLU A 80 -0.66 0.86 -10.90
N ILE A 81 -0.18 1.16 -9.68
CA ILE A 81 1.13 0.73 -9.16
C ILE A 81 1.02 0.19 -7.73
N GLY A 82 2.02 -0.57 -7.28
CA GLY A 82 2.13 -0.98 -5.89
C GLY A 82 2.35 0.20 -4.94
N VAL A 83 1.88 0.05 -3.69
CA VAL A 83 1.96 1.12 -2.67
C VAL A 83 3.41 1.52 -2.39
N SER A 84 4.36 0.60 -2.34
CA SER A 84 5.75 0.94 -2.01
C SER A 84 6.37 1.93 -3.00
N GLN A 85 6.12 1.79 -4.30
CA GLN A 85 6.64 2.74 -5.30
C GLN A 85 5.91 4.07 -5.28
N PHE A 86 4.63 4.07 -4.95
CA PHE A 86 3.89 5.31 -4.66
C PHE A 86 4.50 6.06 -3.46
N VAL A 87 4.75 5.36 -2.36
CA VAL A 87 5.39 5.90 -1.14
C VAL A 87 6.78 6.45 -1.44
N GLN A 88 7.58 5.70 -2.19
CA GLN A 88 8.94 6.11 -2.58
C GLN A 88 8.95 7.32 -3.51
N ALA A 89 8.00 7.43 -4.45
CA ALA A 89 7.85 8.61 -5.30
C ALA A 89 7.45 9.85 -4.47
N ARG A 90 6.56 9.68 -3.49
CA ARG A 90 6.23 10.75 -2.52
C ARG A 90 7.44 11.14 -1.68
N ALA A 91 8.26 10.17 -1.25
CA ALA A 91 9.52 10.43 -0.57
C ALA A 91 10.49 11.22 -1.46
N ALA A 92 10.60 10.85 -2.74
CA ALA A 92 11.39 11.52 -3.76
C ALA A 92 10.86 12.92 -4.14
N ARG A 93 9.67 13.31 -3.67
CA ARG A 93 8.97 14.55 -4.06
C ARG A 93 8.73 14.64 -5.58
N THR A 94 8.58 13.50 -6.23
CA THR A 94 8.24 13.40 -7.65
C THR A 94 6.82 12.88 -7.84
N THR A 95 6.21 13.17 -8.99
CA THR A 95 4.89 12.63 -9.34
C THR A 95 5.00 11.11 -9.53
N PRO A 96 4.25 10.29 -8.79
CA PRO A 96 4.21 8.86 -9.03
C PRO A 96 3.55 8.56 -10.38
N THR A 97 4.21 7.76 -11.20
CA THR A 97 3.71 7.31 -12.50
C THR A 97 3.77 5.79 -12.63
N THR A 98 3.11 5.24 -13.62
CA THR A 98 3.15 3.79 -13.89
C THR A 98 4.55 3.29 -14.25
N ASP A 99 5.46 4.17 -14.66
CA ASP A 99 6.85 3.82 -14.91
C ASP A 99 7.62 3.46 -13.63
N CYS A 100 7.17 3.93 -12.46
CA CYS A 100 7.79 3.56 -11.18
C CYS A 100 7.60 2.06 -10.85
N ASN A 101 6.52 1.44 -11.34
CA ASN A 101 6.24 0.01 -11.17
C ASN A 101 5.53 -0.55 -12.41
N PRO A 102 6.28 -0.82 -13.50
CA PRO A 102 5.71 -1.22 -14.78
C PRO A 102 5.02 -2.57 -14.79
N VAL A 103 5.37 -3.48 -13.89
CA VAL A 103 4.72 -4.79 -13.78
C VAL A 103 4.24 -5.03 -12.35
N LEU A 104 2.94 -5.19 -12.18
CA LEU A 104 2.33 -5.50 -10.91
C LEU A 104 1.51 -6.78 -11.02
N LEU A 105 1.78 -7.75 -10.16
CA LEU A 105 1.02 -8.97 -9.98
C LEU A 105 0.14 -8.81 -8.73
N LYS A 106 -1.17 -8.95 -8.90
CA LYS A 106 -2.14 -8.82 -7.80
C LYS A 106 -2.72 -10.20 -7.49
N PRO A 107 -2.24 -10.90 -6.45
CA PRO A 107 -2.74 -12.22 -6.08
C PRO A 107 -4.25 -12.20 -5.84
N ARG A 108 -4.96 -13.16 -6.45
CA ARG A 108 -6.42 -13.31 -6.30
C ARG A 108 -6.79 -14.49 -5.39
N GLY A 109 -5.91 -15.45 -5.23
CA GLY A 109 -6.11 -16.75 -4.63
C GLY A 109 -5.92 -17.87 -5.68
N ASP A 110 -5.94 -19.12 -5.22
CA ASP A 110 -5.83 -20.33 -6.06
C ASP A 110 -4.62 -20.39 -7.01
N GLY A 111 -3.55 -19.62 -6.70
CA GLY A 111 -2.32 -19.58 -7.51
C GLY A 111 -2.44 -18.72 -8.77
N GLU A 112 -3.46 -17.89 -8.87
CA GLU A 112 -3.65 -16.91 -9.93
C GLU A 112 -3.38 -15.48 -9.46
N SER A 113 -2.92 -14.65 -10.40
CA SER A 113 -2.74 -13.21 -10.17
C SER A 113 -3.30 -12.42 -11.35
N GLN A 114 -3.91 -11.27 -11.06
CA GLN A 114 -4.17 -10.29 -12.11
C GLN A 114 -2.85 -9.65 -12.52
N LEU A 115 -2.53 -9.70 -13.80
CA LEU A 115 -1.37 -9.05 -14.37
C LEU A 115 -1.72 -7.60 -14.73
N VAL A 116 -0.92 -6.66 -14.25
CA VAL A 116 -0.97 -5.25 -14.64
C VAL A 116 0.35 -4.88 -15.31
N VAL A 117 0.32 -4.32 -16.51
CA VAL A 117 1.51 -3.89 -17.26
C VAL A 117 1.38 -2.42 -17.60
N GLN A 118 2.37 -1.62 -17.21
CA GLN A 118 2.36 -0.15 -17.35
C GLN A 118 1.03 0.50 -16.90
N GLY A 119 0.51 -0.01 -15.77
CA GLY A 119 -0.72 0.47 -15.14
C GLY A 119 -2.03 -0.08 -15.72
N GLU A 120 -1.98 -0.83 -16.82
CA GLU A 120 -3.15 -1.42 -17.46
C GLU A 120 -3.36 -2.87 -16.97
N ALA A 121 -4.57 -3.14 -16.49
CA ALA A 121 -4.94 -4.48 -16.07
C ALA A 121 -5.15 -5.39 -17.30
N HIS A 122 -4.55 -6.57 -17.25
CA HIS A 122 -4.73 -7.65 -18.21
C HIS A 122 -5.42 -8.84 -17.54
N ASP A 123 -5.39 -9.98 -18.23
CA ASP A 123 -6.03 -11.21 -17.77
C ASP A 123 -5.53 -11.70 -16.40
N HIS A 124 -6.33 -12.56 -15.78
CA HIS A 124 -5.92 -13.36 -14.65
C HIS A 124 -5.04 -14.52 -15.14
N VAL A 125 -3.82 -14.57 -14.63
CA VAL A 125 -2.83 -15.54 -15.11
C VAL A 125 -2.36 -16.46 -13.99
N PRO A 126 -2.38 -17.79 -14.20
CA PRO A 126 -1.66 -18.72 -13.35
C PRO A 126 -0.16 -18.45 -13.37
N ALA A 127 0.52 -18.68 -12.24
CA ALA A 127 1.95 -18.37 -12.12
C ALA A 127 2.83 -19.00 -13.22
N GLY A 128 2.51 -20.22 -13.68
CA GLY A 128 3.22 -20.87 -14.79
C GLY A 128 3.02 -20.16 -16.12
N THR A 129 1.78 -19.78 -16.42
CA THR A 129 1.40 -19.07 -17.66
C THR A 129 2.07 -17.69 -17.77
N TYR A 130 2.22 -16.98 -16.65
CA TYR A 130 2.94 -15.71 -16.63
C TYR A 130 4.33 -15.83 -17.23
N TYR A 131 5.12 -16.82 -16.79
CA TYR A 131 6.48 -17.02 -17.26
C TYR A 131 6.59 -17.54 -18.70
N ASP A 132 5.57 -18.23 -19.19
CA ASP A 132 5.59 -18.84 -20.52
C ASP A 132 5.05 -17.92 -21.61
N GLU A 133 4.07 -17.07 -21.29
CA GLU A 133 3.34 -16.27 -22.30
C GLU A 133 3.54 -14.75 -22.15
N TYR A 134 3.78 -14.26 -20.93
CA TYR A 134 3.79 -12.80 -20.65
C TYR A 134 5.19 -12.26 -20.30
N TRP A 135 6.15 -13.13 -20.03
CA TRP A 135 7.48 -12.74 -19.53
C TRP A 135 8.20 -11.72 -20.41
N GLU A 136 8.31 -11.99 -21.72
CA GLU A 136 9.03 -11.10 -22.64
C GLU A 136 8.39 -9.71 -22.68
N ARG A 137 7.06 -9.66 -22.76
CA ARG A 137 6.31 -8.40 -22.73
C ARG A 137 6.52 -7.64 -21.41
N ALA A 138 6.47 -8.33 -20.28
CA ALA A 138 6.70 -7.74 -18.97
C ALA A 138 8.12 -7.16 -18.86
N ARG A 139 9.12 -7.91 -19.35
CA ARG A 139 10.51 -7.48 -19.37
C ARG A 139 10.72 -6.24 -20.26
N GLU A 140 10.18 -6.25 -21.47
CA GLU A 140 10.26 -5.12 -22.41
C GLU A 140 9.60 -3.87 -21.79
N ALA A 141 8.40 -4.00 -21.23
CA ALA A 141 7.69 -2.92 -20.56
C ALA A 141 8.49 -2.33 -19.38
N ALA A 142 9.16 -3.19 -18.59
CA ALA A 142 10.00 -2.74 -17.49
C ALA A 142 11.23 -1.97 -17.98
N GLU A 143 11.91 -2.45 -19.02
CA GLU A 143 13.08 -1.80 -19.61
C GLU A 143 12.70 -0.44 -20.23
N GLU A 144 11.59 -0.36 -20.95
CA GLU A 144 11.06 0.89 -21.52
C GLU A 144 10.73 1.92 -20.45
N SER A 145 9.99 1.52 -19.41
CA SER A 145 9.63 2.39 -18.28
C SER A 145 10.86 2.90 -17.54
N TYR A 146 11.83 2.03 -17.29
CA TYR A 146 13.12 2.44 -16.71
C TYR A 146 13.81 3.51 -17.56
N HIS A 147 13.87 3.34 -18.88
CA HIS A 147 14.53 4.30 -19.76
C HIS A 147 13.81 5.65 -19.79
N ARG A 148 12.48 5.69 -19.70
CA ARG A 148 11.73 6.95 -19.56
C ARG A 148 12.10 7.67 -18.26
N LEU A 149 12.08 6.97 -17.11
CA LEU A 149 12.49 7.56 -15.83
C LEU A 149 13.95 8.02 -15.85
N ALA A 150 14.85 7.23 -16.43
CA ALA A 150 16.27 7.55 -16.50
C ALA A 150 16.57 8.74 -17.42
N ALA A 151 15.69 9.08 -18.35
CA ALA A 151 15.87 10.26 -19.20
C ALA A 151 15.70 11.58 -18.44
N ASP A 152 14.87 11.59 -17.40
CA ASP A 152 14.45 12.80 -16.68
C ASP A 152 15.03 12.91 -15.27
N ASN A 153 15.75 11.88 -14.79
CA ASN A 153 16.28 11.84 -13.43
C ASN A 153 17.80 11.59 -13.40
N ASP A 154 18.48 12.21 -12.44
CA ASP A 154 19.90 12.01 -12.16
C ASP A 154 20.18 10.65 -11.53
N VAL A 155 19.23 10.18 -10.69
CA VAL A 155 19.34 8.93 -9.94
C VAL A 155 18.04 8.14 -10.03
N ILE A 156 18.18 6.83 -10.25
CA ILE A 156 17.11 5.87 -10.02
C ILE A 156 17.46 5.01 -8.79
N VAL A 157 16.57 5.03 -7.79
CA VAL A 157 16.61 4.10 -6.65
C VAL A 157 15.69 2.94 -6.99
N ALA A 158 16.29 1.84 -7.44
CA ALA A 158 15.54 0.64 -7.77
C ALA A 158 15.38 -0.26 -6.53
N GLU A 159 14.22 -0.88 -6.38
CA GLU A 159 13.92 -1.84 -5.31
C GLU A 159 13.75 -3.24 -5.88
N GLY A 160 14.48 -4.20 -5.33
CA GLY A 160 14.31 -5.62 -5.64
C GLY A 160 13.13 -6.26 -4.90
N ALA A 161 12.78 -7.48 -5.31
CA ALA A 161 11.77 -8.30 -4.64
C ALA A 161 12.39 -9.61 -4.12
N GLY A 162 11.96 -10.07 -2.94
CA GLY A 162 12.49 -11.31 -2.35
C GLY A 162 14.00 -11.30 -2.17
N SER A 163 14.65 -12.40 -2.54
CA SER A 163 16.11 -12.55 -2.51
C SER A 163 16.70 -12.53 -3.93
N ILE A 164 17.74 -11.71 -4.13
CA ILE A 164 18.51 -11.71 -5.40
C ILE A 164 19.28 -13.03 -5.60
N GLY A 165 19.43 -13.85 -4.56
CA GLY A 165 20.11 -15.14 -4.60
C GLY A 165 19.21 -16.34 -4.91
N GLU A 166 17.97 -16.13 -5.37
CA GLU A 166 17.04 -17.21 -5.74
C GLU A 166 17.44 -17.86 -7.08
N ILE A 167 18.32 -18.86 -6.99
CA ILE A 167 18.94 -19.50 -8.17
C ILE A 167 17.96 -20.11 -9.18
N ASN A 168 16.79 -20.54 -8.71
CA ASN A 168 15.73 -21.08 -9.56
C ASN A 168 14.95 -20.02 -10.34
N LEU A 169 15.17 -18.73 -10.03
CA LEU A 169 14.49 -17.60 -10.67
C LEU A 169 15.44 -16.70 -11.48
N HIS A 170 16.77 -16.89 -11.44
CA HIS A 170 17.75 -15.97 -12.03
C HIS A 170 17.48 -15.61 -13.50
N ASP A 171 16.97 -16.54 -14.30
CA ASP A 171 16.66 -16.30 -15.71
C ASP A 171 15.32 -15.56 -15.92
N ARG A 172 14.55 -15.37 -14.84
CA ARG A 172 13.19 -14.81 -14.86
C ARG A 172 12.94 -13.89 -13.64
N ASP A 173 13.98 -13.32 -13.06
CA ASP A 173 13.92 -12.38 -11.95
C ASP A 173 13.96 -10.95 -12.48
N LEU A 174 12.76 -10.41 -12.77
CA LEU A 174 12.63 -9.06 -13.33
C LEU A 174 12.97 -7.98 -12.32
N ALA A 175 12.62 -8.19 -11.04
CA ALA A 175 12.80 -7.18 -10.00
C ALA A 175 14.25 -7.01 -9.56
N ASN A 176 15.07 -8.06 -9.62
CA ASN A 176 16.48 -7.98 -9.23
C ASN A 176 17.43 -8.14 -10.43
N VAL A 177 17.50 -9.36 -10.99
CA VAL A 177 18.55 -9.73 -11.97
C VAL A 177 18.41 -8.95 -13.27
N GLU A 178 17.22 -8.91 -13.87
CA GLU A 178 17.02 -8.19 -15.13
C GLU A 178 17.11 -6.67 -14.92
N THR A 179 16.51 -6.15 -13.83
CA THR A 179 16.66 -4.73 -13.47
C THR A 179 18.13 -4.34 -13.32
N ALA A 180 18.94 -5.13 -12.59
CA ALA A 180 20.36 -4.85 -12.45
C ALA A 180 21.10 -4.86 -13.78
N ARG A 181 20.69 -5.71 -14.74
CA ARG A 181 21.31 -5.84 -16.08
C ARG A 181 20.99 -4.65 -16.97
N PHE A 182 19.69 -4.36 -17.22
CA PHE A 182 19.32 -3.31 -18.17
C PHE A 182 19.60 -1.90 -17.63
N ALA A 183 19.55 -1.73 -16.29
CA ALA A 183 19.84 -0.46 -15.63
C ALA A 183 21.32 -0.22 -15.38
N ASP A 184 22.20 -1.18 -15.67
CA ASP A 184 23.63 -1.13 -15.30
C ASP A 184 23.84 -0.75 -13.82
N ALA A 185 22.98 -1.29 -12.92
CA ALA A 185 22.85 -0.82 -11.55
C ALA A 185 23.99 -1.25 -10.64
N ASP A 186 24.43 -0.35 -9.75
CA ASP A 186 25.13 -0.72 -8.52
C ASP A 186 24.16 -1.42 -7.57
N ILE A 187 24.62 -2.39 -6.79
CA ILE A 187 23.75 -3.18 -5.89
C ILE A 187 24.12 -2.92 -4.44
N LEU A 188 23.14 -2.47 -3.65
CA LEU A 188 23.20 -2.40 -2.19
C LEU A 188 22.39 -3.57 -1.61
N LEU A 189 23.09 -4.51 -0.95
CA LEU A 189 22.47 -5.75 -0.46
C LEU A 189 22.03 -5.61 1.01
N LEU A 190 20.79 -5.95 1.32
CA LEU A 190 20.23 -5.89 2.66
C LEU A 190 20.06 -7.29 3.27
N VAL A 191 20.43 -7.43 4.54
CA VAL A 191 20.24 -8.65 5.31
C VAL A 191 19.62 -8.35 6.67
N ASP A 192 18.57 -9.07 7.01
CA ASP A 192 17.89 -8.98 8.31
C ASP A 192 18.59 -9.86 9.37
N ILE A 193 18.85 -9.30 10.56
CA ILE A 193 19.47 -10.01 11.67
C ILE A 193 18.48 -10.44 12.77
N GLU A 194 17.24 -10.01 12.70
CA GLU A 194 16.25 -10.22 13.77
C GLU A 194 16.10 -11.70 14.17
N ARG A 195 16.09 -12.60 13.20
CA ARG A 195 15.94 -14.06 13.41
C ARG A 195 17.26 -14.78 13.51
N GLY A 196 18.39 -14.06 13.47
CA GLY A 196 19.72 -14.64 13.43
C GLY A 196 20.13 -15.16 12.04
N GLY A 197 21.40 -15.58 11.90
CA GLY A 197 21.92 -16.14 10.66
C GLY A 197 22.24 -15.12 9.57
N ALA A 198 22.24 -13.82 9.85
CA ALA A 198 22.47 -12.75 8.88
C ALA A 198 23.77 -12.95 8.08
N PHE A 199 24.89 -13.22 8.73
CA PHE A 199 26.16 -13.43 8.03
C PHE A 199 26.16 -14.64 7.11
N ALA A 200 25.47 -15.72 7.48
CA ALA A 200 25.34 -16.91 6.63
C ALA A 200 24.45 -16.62 5.42
N SER A 201 23.34 -15.90 5.63
CA SER A 201 22.43 -15.46 4.55
C SER A 201 23.14 -14.52 3.58
N LEU A 202 23.89 -13.53 4.09
CA LEU A 202 24.67 -12.60 3.30
C LEU A 202 25.74 -13.32 2.47
N TYR A 203 26.53 -14.18 3.12
CA TYR A 203 27.57 -14.96 2.43
C TYR A 203 26.97 -15.84 1.32
N GLY A 204 25.91 -16.58 1.66
CA GLY A 204 25.25 -17.46 0.69
C GLY A 204 24.66 -16.71 -0.49
N THR A 205 24.04 -15.56 -0.24
CA THR A 205 23.45 -14.72 -1.31
C THR A 205 24.56 -14.19 -2.25
N ILE A 206 25.65 -13.64 -1.71
CA ILE A 206 26.77 -13.14 -2.50
C ILE A 206 27.38 -14.25 -3.37
N GLU A 207 27.51 -15.47 -2.86
CA GLU A 207 28.05 -16.61 -3.61
C GLU A 207 27.08 -17.16 -4.67
N LEU A 208 25.78 -16.97 -4.50
CA LEU A 208 24.75 -17.46 -5.43
C LEU A 208 24.39 -16.46 -6.51
N VAL A 209 24.59 -15.17 -6.28
CA VAL A 209 24.35 -14.12 -7.31
C VAL A 209 25.22 -14.37 -8.53
N PRO A 210 24.69 -14.19 -9.78
CA PRO A 210 25.48 -14.31 -11.01
C PRO A 210 26.77 -13.48 -10.96
N ASP A 211 27.90 -14.03 -11.42
CA ASP A 211 29.23 -13.41 -11.30
C ASP A 211 29.26 -11.96 -11.81
N ALA A 212 28.60 -11.68 -12.93
CA ALA A 212 28.53 -10.34 -13.50
C ALA A 212 27.80 -9.30 -12.60
N LEU A 213 26.89 -9.76 -11.76
CA LEU A 213 26.19 -8.90 -10.80
C LEU A 213 26.90 -8.85 -9.44
N ARG A 214 27.64 -9.90 -9.09
CA ARG A 214 28.45 -9.92 -7.86
C ARG A 214 29.47 -8.79 -7.86
N GLU A 215 30.11 -8.51 -9.01
CA GLU A 215 31.06 -7.42 -9.17
C GLU A 215 30.44 -6.02 -9.01
N ARG A 216 29.10 -5.93 -9.08
CA ARG A 216 28.33 -4.71 -8.91
C ARG A 216 27.83 -4.47 -7.49
N ILE A 217 28.04 -5.41 -6.56
CA ILE A 217 27.68 -5.24 -5.16
C ILE A 217 28.64 -4.23 -4.53
N VAL A 218 28.17 -3.01 -4.34
CA VAL A 218 28.98 -1.90 -3.78
C VAL A 218 29.06 -1.92 -2.27
N GLY A 219 28.16 -2.66 -1.60
CA GLY A 219 28.14 -2.82 -0.16
C GLY A 219 26.90 -3.56 0.32
N ALA A 220 26.88 -3.81 1.64
CA ALA A 220 25.72 -4.41 2.28
C ALA A 220 25.32 -3.65 3.55
N LEU A 221 24.04 -3.81 3.96
CA LEU A 221 23.48 -3.28 5.20
C LEU A 221 22.93 -4.44 6.04
N ILE A 222 23.19 -4.39 7.35
CA ILE A 222 22.53 -5.25 8.33
C ILE A 222 21.34 -4.46 8.89
N THR A 223 20.14 -5.02 8.82
CA THR A 223 18.90 -4.34 9.24
C THR A 223 18.27 -4.99 10.46
N LYS A 224 17.35 -4.26 11.09
CA LYS A 224 16.54 -4.71 12.24
C LYS A 224 17.38 -5.17 13.44
N PHE A 225 18.50 -4.53 13.67
CA PHE A 225 19.36 -4.87 14.81
C PHE A 225 18.82 -4.28 16.12
N ARG A 226 18.83 -5.11 17.16
CA ARG A 226 18.46 -4.69 18.52
C ARG A 226 19.67 -4.86 19.43
N GLY A 227 20.27 -3.76 19.86
CA GLY A 227 21.41 -3.77 20.77
C GLY A 227 22.53 -2.83 20.36
N ASP A 228 23.73 -3.06 20.89
CA ASP A 228 24.93 -2.26 20.59
C ASP A 228 25.59 -2.78 19.30
N PRO A 229 25.67 -1.98 18.21
CA PRO A 229 26.28 -2.39 16.95
C PRO A 229 27.74 -2.88 17.08
N SER A 230 28.47 -2.43 18.09
CA SER A 230 29.86 -2.87 18.32
C SER A 230 30.00 -4.39 18.57
N LEU A 231 28.90 -5.04 18.99
CA LEU A 231 28.87 -6.49 19.15
C LEU A 231 29.01 -7.25 17.82
N LEU A 232 28.70 -6.59 16.70
CA LEU A 232 28.79 -7.18 15.36
C LEU A 232 30.16 -6.99 14.71
N GLU A 233 31.02 -6.09 15.22
CA GLU A 233 32.31 -5.74 14.60
C GLU A 233 33.15 -6.98 14.22
N PRO A 234 33.38 -8.00 15.10
CA PRO A 234 34.19 -9.16 14.72
C PRO A 234 33.57 -9.99 13.57
N GLY A 235 32.22 -10.05 13.51
CA GLY A 235 31.51 -10.73 12.43
C GLY A 235 31.55 -9.94 11.12
N ILE A 236 31.48 -8.62 11.21
CA ILE A 236 31.61 -7.70 10.07
C ILE A 236 33.00 -7.83 9.45
N GLU A 237 34.06 -7.72 10.24
CA GLU A 237 35.44 -7.90 9.78
C GLU A 237 35.66 -9.25 9.07
N GLU A 238 35.08 -10.32 9.64
CA GLU A 238 35.21 -11.66 9.04
C GLU A 238 34.45 -11.79 7.73
N ILE A 239 33.21 -11.29 7.61
CA ILE A 239 32.41 -11.39 6.39
C ILE A 239 33.00 -10.53 5.25
N GLU A 240 33.45 -9.31 5.56
CA GLU A 240 34.13 -8.43 4.62
C GLU A 240 35.42 -9.08 4.08
N SER A 241 36.22 -9.67 4.98
CA SER A 241 37.43 -10.41 4.57
C SER A 241 37.15 -11.59 3.65
N LYS A 242 36.00 -12.27 3.83
CA LYS A 242 35.61 -13.44 3.03
C LYS A 242 35.01 -13.07 1.67
N THR A 243 34.24 -12.00 1.62
CA THR A 243 33.43 -11.64 0.44
C THR A 243 34.03 -10.50 -0.37
N GLY A 244 34.85 -9.66 0.25
CA GLY A 244 35.30 -8.40 -0.33
C GLY A 244 34.21 -7.32 -0.40
N VAL A 245 33.00 -7.57 0.11
CA VAL A 245 31.88 -6.64 0.13
C VAL A 245 31.86 -5.91 1.48
N PRO A 246 31.95 -4.56 1.50
CA PRO A 246 31.91 -3.79 2.73
C PRO A 246 30.52 -3.74 3.36
N ILE A 247 30.45 -3.74 4.69
CA ILE A 247 29.21 -3.47 5.44
C ILE A 247 29.12 -1.95 5.67
N LEU A 248 28.22 -1.30 4.95
CA LEU A 248 28.08 0.16 4.97
C LEU A 248 27.23 0.68 6.12
N GLY A 249 26.65 -0.20 6.93
CA GLY A 249 25.89 0.20 8.08
C GLY A 249 25.10 -0.92 8.76
N VAL A 250 24.70 -0.61 9.99
CA VAL A 250 23.82 -1.44 10.82
C VAL A 250 22.63 -0.59 11.22
N LEU A 251 21.45 -0.89 10.67
CA LEU A 251 20.21 -0.17 10.95
C LEU A 251 19.54 -0.80 12.19
N PRO A 252 19.11 0.03 13.17
CA PRO A 252 18.34 -0.47 14.30
C PRO A 252 16.96 -1.00 13.84
N TYR A 253 16.34 -1.76 14.72
CA TYR A 253 14.92 -2.08 14.59
C TYR A 253 14.12 -0.83 14.96
N ASP A 254 13.76 -0.07 13.94
CA ASP A 254 13.00 1.18 14.05
C ASP A 254 11.99 1.24 12.93
N ASP A 255 10.76 1.63 13.24
CA ASP A 255 9.69 1.80 12.26
C ASP A 255 9.52 3.29 11.96
N PRO A 256 9.81 3.75 10.74
CA PRO A 256 9.63 5.14 10.37
C PRO A 256 8.15 5.55 10.20
N GLY A 257 7.20 4.61 10.24
CA GLY A 257 5.76 4.86 10.04
C GLY A 257 5.39 5.02 8.57
N LEU A 258 6.14 4.42 7.64
CA LEU A 258 5.76 4.41 6.22
C LEU A 258 4.55 3.49 6.00
N PRO A 259 3.62 3.84 5.08
CA PRO A 259 2.51 2.96 4.73
C PRO A 259 2.95 1.54 4.36
N GLU A 260 2.22 0.54 4.82
CA GLU A 260 2.52 -0.86 4.58
C GLU A 260 2.40 -1.22 3.08
N GLU A 261 3.39 -1.93 2.55
CA GLU A 261 3.43 -2.32 1.12
C GLU A 261 2.39 -3.38 0.78
N ASP A 262 2.22 -4.35 1.67
CA ASP A 262 1.33 -5.48 1.46
C ASP A 262 0.58 -5.86 2.75
N SER A 263 -0.31 -6.83 2.62
CA SER A 263 -1.16 -7.28 3.72
C SER A 263 -0.45 -8.26 4.69
N VAL A 264 0.88 -8.36 4.65
CA VAL A 264 1.64 -9.32 5.49
C VAL A 264 1.65 -8.90 6.96
N GLY A 265 1.56 -7.59 7.24
CA GLY A 265 1.40 -7.05 8.59
C GLY A 265 0.01 -7.30 9.21
N LEU A 266 -0.97 -7.71 8.41
CA LEU A 266 -2.31 -8.02 8.89
C LEU A 266 -2.32 -9.38 9.63
N PRO A 267 -3.20 -9.55 10.63
CA PRO A 267 -3.40 -10.84 11.28
C PRO A 267 -3.90 -11.88 10.27
N ASP A 268 -3.67 -13.15 10.55
CA ASP A 268 -4.26 -14.23 9.78
C ASP A 268 -5.79 -14.14 9.77
N THR A 269 -6.43 -14.69 8.74
CA THR A 269 -7.90 -14.62 8.58
C THR A 269 -8.69 -15.26 9.72
N GLU A 270 -8.05 -16.10 10.53
CA GLU A 270 -8.63 -16.77 11.69
C GLU A 270 -8.22 -16.09 13.01
N GLU A 271 -7.37 -15.06 12.97
CA GLU A 271 -6.84 -14.40 14.15
C GLU A 271 -7.36 -12.96 14.27
N ARG A 272 -7.62 -12.55 15.53
CA ARG A 272 -7.95 -11.15 15.84
C ARG A 272 -6.65 -10.37 16.00
N GLY A 273 -6.54 -9.22 15.34
CA GLY A 273 -5.45 -8.28 15.51
C GLY A 273 -5.96 -6.89 15.88
N VAL A 274 -5.10 -6.10 16.52
CA VAL A 274 -5.41 -4.71 16.88
C VAL A 274 -4.23 -3.84 16.48
N ILE A 275 -4.51 -2.69 15.90
CA ILE A 275 -3.52 -1.63 15.61
C ILE A 275 -4.00 -0.31 16.23
N GLY A 276 -3.06 0.58 16.61
CA GLY A 276 -3.36 1.89 17.19
C GLY A 276 -3.73 1.84 18.69
N ASP A 277 -3.43 0.75 19.41
CA ASP A 277 -3.73 0.63 20.84
C ASP A 277 -2.52 0.83 21.77
N ASP A 278 -1.35 1.16 21.21
CA ASP A 278 -0.07 1.34 21.89
C ASP A 278 0.29 2.82 22.17
N ASP A 279 -0.64 3.74 21.95
CA ASP A 279 -0.48 5.19 22.15
C ASP A 279 -0.57 5.64 23.62
N GLY A 280 -0.83 4.71 24.55
CA GLY A 280 -0.93 4.97 25.98
C GLY A 280 -2.24 5.61 26.45
N VAL A 281 -3.24 5.79 25.56
CA VAL A 281 -4.57 6.27 25.91
C VAL A 281 -5.33 5.19 26.70
N PRO A 282 -5.95 5.51 27.87
CA PRO A 282 -6.74 4.55 28.62
C PRO A 282 -7.91 3.96 27.83
N ALA A 283 -8.26 2.70 28.11
CA ALA A 283 -9.30 1.98 27.36
C ALA A 283 -10.70 2.61 27.41
N ASP A 284 -11.03 3.36 28.47
CA ASP A 284 -12.28 4.09 28.66
C ASP A 284 -12.35 5.44 27.90
N HIS A 285 -11.24 5.85 27.30
CA HIS A 285 -11.12 7.02 26.43
C HIS A 285 -10.81 6.63 24.97
N ARG A 286 -11.08 5.38 24.60
CA ARG A 286 -10.72 4.82 23.31
C ARG A 286 -11.94 4.34 22.53
N VAL A 287 -12.06 4.73 21.27
CA VAL A 287 -13.02 4.15 20.32
C VAL A 287 -12.42 2.94 19.60
N ARG A 288 -13.24 1.93 19.35
CA ARG A 288 -12.87 0.69 18.68
C ARG A 288 -13.60 0.57 17.35
N ILE A 289 -12.85 0.51 16.28
CA ILE A 289 -13.36 0.36 14.93
C ILE A 289 -13.11 -1.08 14.49
N ALA A 290 -14.17 -1.87 14.33
CA ALA A 290 -14.06 -3.23 13.84
C ALA A 290 -13.92 -3.25 12.32
N VAL A 291 -12.97 -4.03 11.81
CA VAL A 291 -12.75 -4.27 10.38
C VAL A 291 -12.81 -5.78 10.14
N PRO A 292 -13.80 -6.30 9.41
CA PRO A 292 -13.80 -7.70 9.03
C PRO A 292 -12.52 -8.06 8.25
N ARG A 293 -11.78 -9.05 8.73
CA ARG A 293 -10.56 -9.54 8.09
C ARG A 293 -10.93 -10.41 6.89
N LEU A 294 -11.37 -9.75 5.82
CA LEU A 294 -11.77 -10.45 4.59
C LEU A 294 -10.63 -11.32 4.06
N PRO A 295 -10.91 -12.52 3.55
CA PRO A 295 -9.90 -13.40 2.97
C PRO A 295 -9.07 -12.74 1.86
N ARG A 296 -9.71 -11.86 1.07
CA ARG A 296 -9.09 -11.17 -0.06
C ARG A 296 -9.04 -9.66 0.14
N ILE A 297 -8.89 -9.21 1.39
CA ILE A 297 -8.77 -7.79 1.73
C ILE A 297 -7.74 -7.08 0.86
N SER A 298 -8.05 -5.87 0.44
CA SER A 298 -7.14 -5.03 -0.33
C SER A 298 -7.16 -3.59 0.17
N ASN A 299 -6.07 -2.87 -0.08
CA ASN A 299 -5.89 -1.48 0.33
C ASN A 299 -6.14 -1.26 1.84
N ALA A 300 -5.62 -2.17 2.67
CA ALA A 300 -5.72 -2.08 4.14
C ALA A 300 -5.08 -0.79 4.70
N THR A 301 -4.27 -0.09 3.91
CA THR A 301 -3.75 1.24 4.19
C THR A 301 -4.84 2.31 4.40
N ASP A 302 -6.09 2.06 3.97
CA ASP A 302 -7.22 2.97 4.23
C ASP A 302 -7.51 3.15 5.74
N PHE A 303 -7.02 2.25 6.60
CA PHE A 303 -7.26 2.28 8.05
C PHE A 303 -6.08 2.85 8.86
N GLU A 304 -4.91 3.05 8.24
CA GLU A 304 -3.70 3.53 8.93
C GLU A 304 -3.91 4.93 9.53
N ALA A 305 -4.58 5.82 8.77
CA ALA A 305 -4.88 7.16 9.26
C ALA A 305 -5.85 7.16 10.46
N LEU A 306 -6.75 6.18 10.56
CA LEU A 306 -7.61 5.99 11.74
C LEU A 306 -6.79 5.47 12.93
N ALA A 307 -5.95 4.46 12.71
CA ALA A 307 -5.12 3.87 13.75
C ALA A 307 -4.05 4.84 14.29
N ALA A 308 -3.65 5.84 13.50
CA ALA A 308 -2.71 6.88 13.91
C ALA A 308 -3.34 7.96 14.81
N GLU A 309 -4.68 8.03 14.89
CA GLU A 309 -5.36 9.01 15.74
C GLU A 309 -5.33 8.58 17.22
N PRO A 310 -5.00 9.50 18.14
CA PRO A 310 -4.98 9.19 19.56
C PRO A 310 -6.32 8.66 20.07
N GLY A 311 -6.28 7.56 20.83
CA GLY A 311 -7.47 6.91 21.36
C GLY A 311 -8.33 6.22 20.32
N VAL A 312 -7.76 5.80 19.19
CA VAL A 312 -8.45 4.95 18.20
C VAL A 312 -7.75 3.59 18.13
N SER A 313 -8.53 2.52 18.16
CA SER A 313 -8.06 1.16 17.91
C SER A 313 -8.82 0.58 16.73
N VAL A 314 -8.08 0.11 15.72
CA VAL A 314 -8.64 -0.67 14.61
C VAL A 314 -8.48 -2.14 14.94
N VAL A 315 -9.61 -2.84 15.04
CA VAL A 315 -9.70 -4.25 15.44
C VAL A 315 -10.06 -5.10 14.23
N TYR A 316 -9.12 -5.88 13.73
CA TYR A 316 -9.40 -6.87 12.69
C TYR A 316 -10.15 -8.05 13.27
N VAL A 317 -11.33 -8.32 12.73
CA VAL A 317 -12.25 -9.37 13.18
C VAL A 317 -12.20 -10.54 12.20
N PRO A 318 -11.88 -11.76 12.65
CA PRO A 318 -11.80 -12.94 11.79
C PRO A 318 -13.08 -13.17 10.99
N VAL A 319 -12.93 -13.44 9.69
CA VAL A 319 -13.97 -13.93 8.80
C VAL A 319 -13.75 -15.43 8.60
N GLY A 320 -13.99 -16.18 9.65
CA GLY A 320 -13.83 -17.62 9.70
C GLY A 320 -14.09 -18.10 11.13
N GLY A 321 -14.69 -19.23 11.28
CA GLY A 321 -15.02 -19.76 12.60
C GLY A 321 -16.52 -19.98 12.81
N ASN A 322 -16.86 -20.80 13.79
CA ASN A 322 -18.24 -21.18 14.12
C ASN A 322 -18.81 -20.26 15.25
N THR A 323 -18.75 -18.95 15.07
CA THR A 323 -19.35 -18.02 16.03
C THR A 323 -20.73 -17.59 15.53
N SER A 324 -21.72 -17.53 16.42
CA SER A 324 -23.05 -17.03 16.08
C SER A 324 -23.11 -15.50 15.97
N ASP A 325 -22.10 -14.81 16.49
CA ASP A 325 -21.92 -13.36 16.41
C ASP A 325 -20.42 -13.04 16.30
N PRO A 326 -19.94 -12.65 15.12
CA PRO A 326 -18.52 -12.34 14.91
C PRO A 326 -18.06 -11.07 15.65
N LEU A 327 -18.98 -10.17 16.02
CA LEU A 327 -18.68 -8.95 16.78
C LEU A 327 -18.69 -9.17 18.29
N GLU A 328 -19.10 -10.37 18.78
CA GLU A 328 -19.12 -10.66 20.22
C GLU A 328 -17.72 -10.49 20.84
N GLY A 329 -17.66 -9.70 21.92
CA GLY A 329 -16.41 -9.41 22.65
C GLY A 329 -15.39 -8.55 21.88
N VAL A 330 -15.83 -7.85 20.83
CA VAL A 330 -15.04 -6.79 20.19
C VAL A 330 -15.27 -5.46 20.87
N ASP A 331 -16.48 -5.25 21.42
CA ASP A 331 -16.96 -3.97 21.95
C ASP A 331 -16.76 -2.84 20.92
N ALA A 332 -17.18 -3.11 19.67
CA ALA A 332 -16.99 -2.19 18.56
C ALA A 332 -17.94 -0.99 18.69
N ASP A 333 -17.37 0.21 18.50
CA ASP A 333 -18.11 1.48 18.45
C ASP A 333 -18.50 1.85 17.01
N ALA A 334 -17.76 1.34 16.02
CA ALA A 334 -18.05 1.45 14.59
C ALA A 334 -17.56 0.22 13.84
N VAL A 335 -18.07 0.01 12.62
CA VAL A 335 -17.58 -1.02 11.69
C VAL A 335 -17.17 -0.38 10.37
N VAL A 336 -16.00 -0.76 9.84
CA VAL A 336 -15.57 -0.37 8.50
C VAL A 336 -15.32 -1.61 7.65
N LEU A 337 -16.10 -1.78 6.60
CA LEU A 337 -15.94 -2.84 5.60
C LEU A 337 -14.86 -2.44 4.59
N PRO A 338 -13.79 -3.22 4.46
CA PRO A 338 -12.65 -2.88 3.60
C PRO A 338 -12.91 -3.14 2.12
N GLY A 339 -12.00 -2.64 1.28
CA GLY A 339 -11.87 -3.08 -0.09
C GLY A 339 -11.46 -4.54 -0.20
N THR A 340 -11.80 -5.18 -1.31
CA THR A 340 -11.47 -6.59 -1.58
C THR A 340 -11.15 -6.82 -3.06
N LYS A 341 -10.37 -7.87 -3.34
CA LYS A 341 -10.03 -8.33 -4.70
C LYS A 341 -11.04 -9.28 -5.30
N ASN A 342 -11.99 -9.75 -4.52
CA ASN A 342 -13.08 -10.58 -4.98
C ASN A 342 -14.28 -10.35 -4.06
N THR A 343 -15.07 -9.36 -4.42
CA THR A 343 -16.21 -8.90 -3.61
C THR A 343 -17.25 -10.00 -3.42
N VAL A 344 -17.49 -10.80 -4.45
CA VAL A 344 -18.54 -11.86 -4.41
C VAL A 344 -18.15 -12.97 -3.43
N ASP A 345 -16.95 -13.51 -3.54
CA ASP A 345 -16.50 -14.61 -2.68
C ASP A 345 -16.33 -14.14 -1.22
N ASP A 346 -15.89 -12.90 -1.00
CA ASP A 346 -15.77 -12.34 0.34
C ASP A 346 -17.14 -12.01 0.95
N LEU A 347 -18.15 -11.64 0.13
CA LEU A 347 -19.53 -11.51 0.56
C LEU A 347 -20.10 -12.85 1.06
N LEU A 348 -19.87 -13.92 0.30
CA LEU A 348 -20.29 -15.26 0.71
C LEU A 348 -19.60 -15.69 2.02
N ALA A 349 -18.31 -15.39 2.17
CA ALA A 349 -17.58 -15.65 3.41
C ALA A 349 -18.15 -14.87 4.61
N LEU A 350 -18.56 -13.60 4.42
CA LEU A 350 -19.23 -12.82 5.46
C LEU A 350 -20.59 -13.41 5.85
N HIS A 351 -21.38 -13.87 4.88
CA HIS A 351 -22.65 -14.54 5.16
C HIS A 351 -22.44 -15.83 5.96
N ASP A 352 -21.48 -16.66 5.54
CA ASP A 352 -21.16 -17.91 6.22
C ASP A 352 -20.64 -17.69 7.65
N ALA A 353 -19.94 -16.57 7.89
CA ALA A 353 -19.42 -16.20 9.19
C ALA A 353 -20.43 -15.45 10.08
N GLY A 354 -21.67 -15.21 9.61
CA GLY A 354 -22.74 -14.58 10.39
C GLY A 354 -22.66 -13.04 10.47
N PHE A 355 -21.82 -12.39 9.68
CA PHE A 355 -21.72 -10.92 9.67
C PHE A 355 -23.00 -10.23 9.18
N ALA A 356 -23.79 -10.86 8.31
CA ALA A 356 -25.03 -10.25 7.82
C ALA A 356 -26.01 -9.96 8.98
N ASP A 357 -26.22 -10.94 9.85
CA ASP A 357 -27.11 -10.79 11.02
C ASP A 357 -26.50 -9.85 12.08
N ALA A 358 -25.17 -9.95 12.31
CA ALA A 358 -24.46 -9.10 13.26
C ALA A 358 -24.52 -7.62 12.87
N LEU A 359 -24.26 -7.30 11.59
CA LEU A 359 -24.29 -5.93 11.06
C LEU A 359 -25.70 -5.37 10.97
N ALA A 360 -26.71 -6.19 10.64
CA ALA A 360 -28.11 -5.77 10.66
C ALA A 360 -28.62 -5.44 12.08
N GLY A 361 -27.99 -6.02 13.11
CA GLY A 361 -28.29 -5.75 14.52
C GLY A 361 -27.37 -4.70 15.17
N PHE A 362 -26.39 -4.17 14.43
CA PHE A 362 -25.43 -3.20 14.95
C PHE A 362 -26.01 -1.78 14.88
N ASP A 363 -26.10 -1.10 16.02
CA ASP A 363 -26.71 0.24 16.13
C ASP A 363 -25.72 1.38 15.81
N GLY A 364 -24.40 1.11 15.79
CA GLY A 364 -23.34 2.10 15.55
C GLY A 364 -23.11 2.41 14.07
N PRO A 365 -22.17 3.35 13.79
CA PRO A 365 -21.76 3.72 12.43
C PRO A 365 -21.15 2.56 11.64
N ILE A 366 -21.56 2.41 10.37
CA ILE A 366 -21.00 1.44 9.42
C ILE A 366 -20.53 2.19 8.18
N VAL A 367 -19.28 1.99 7.80
CA VAL A 367 -18.71 2.54 6.55
C VAL A 367 -18.24 1.41 5.67
N GLY A 368 -18.52 1.47 4.36
CA GLY A 368 -17.95 0.56 3.36
C GLY A 368 -17.11 1.32 2.35
N VAL A 369 -15.87 0.88 2.13
CA VAL A 369 -14.94 1.48 1.16
C VAL A 369 -14.77 0.54 -0.03
N CYS A 370 -14.98 1.02 -1.25
CA CYS A 370 -14.80 0.30 -2.51
C CYS A 370 -15.59 -1.03 -2.52
N GLY A 371 -14.93 -2.19 -2.46
CA GLY A 371 -15.59 -3.49 -2.29
C GLY A 371 -16.53 -3.51 -1.09
N GLY A 372 -16.12 -2.89 0.03
CA GLY A 372 -16.96 -2.73 1.22
C GLY A 372 -18.27 -1.99 0.95
N TYR A 373 -18.26 -0.97 0.11
CA TYR A 373 -19.48 -0.28 -0.35
C TYR A 373 -20.38 -1.22 -1.16
N GLN A 374 -19.80 -2.02 -2.05
CA GLN A 374 -20.54 -3.00 -2.85
C GLN A 374 -21.20 -4.08 -1.99
N LEU A 375 -20.51 -4.53 -0.91
CA LEU A 375 -21.03 -5.49 0.06
C LEU A 375 -22.27 -4.97 0.80
N LEU A 376 -22.33 -3.65 1.09
CA LEU A 376 -23.44 -3.01 1.82
C LEU A 376 -24.77 -3.00 1.05
N GLY A 377 -24.73 -3.19 -0.28
CA GLY A 377 -25.90 -3.15 -1.15
C GLY A 377 -26.91 -4.27 -0.92
N GLU A 378 -28.07 -4.18 -1.60
CA GLU A 378 -29.08 -5.24 -1.57
C GLU A 378 -28.66 -6.47 -2.38
N ARG A 379 -27.92 -6.25 -3.49
CA ARG A 379 -27.46 -7.34 -4.36
C ARG A 379 -26.33 -6.91 -5.28
N ILE A 380 -25.60 -7.92 -5.73
CA ILE A 380 -24.57 -7.84 -6.78
C ILE A 380 -25.07 -8.61 -8.00
N THR A 381 -24.97 -8.01 -9.20
CA THR A 381 -25.36 -8.61 -10.48
C THR A 381 -24.16 -8.73 -11.42
N ASN A 382 -24.20 -9.62 -12.41
CA ASN A 382 -23.05 -10.10 -13.18
C ASN A 382 -21.94 -10.66 -12.25
N ALA A 383 -22.34 -11.27 -11.15
CA ALA A 383 -21.45 -11.72 -10.08
C ALA A 383 -20.41 -12.74 -10.57
N ALA A 384 -20.75 -13.53 -11.60
CA ALA A 384 -19.84 -14.50 -12.22
C ALA A 384 -18.61 -13.86 -12.90
N LEU A 385 -18.59 -12.53 -13.15
CA LEU A 385 -17.41 -11.83 -13.66
C LEU A 385 -16.35 -11.63 -12.59
N GLU A 386 -16.75 -11.60 -11.31
CA GLU A 386 -15.87 -11.31 -10.18
C GLU A 386 -15.64 -12.56 -9.30
N GLY A 387 -16.69 -13.32 -8.99
CA GLY A 387 -16.65 -14.48 -8.14
C GLY A 387 -16.14 -15.74 -8.82
N THR A 388 -15.85 -16.75 -7.99
CA THR A 388 -15.47 -18.10 -8.47
C THR A 388 -16.68 -19.01 -8.73
N GLY A 389 -17.90 -18.56 -8.32
CA GLY A 389 -19.17 -19.28 -8.53
C GLY A 389 -19.80 -19.01 -9.89
N GLU A 390 -20.88 -19.76 -10.20
CA GLU A 390 -21.66 -19.63 -11.44
C GLU A 390 -22.91 -18.72 -11.29
N ASP A 391 -23.19 -18.23 -10.08
CA ASP A 391 -24.36 -17.41 -9.80
C ASP A 391 -24.18 -16.01 -10.39
N ASP A 392 -25.14 -15.57 -11.20
CA ASP A 392 -25.12 -14.24 -11.82
C ASP A 392 -25.63 -13.14 -10.88
N VAL A 393 -26.36 -13.51 -9.84
CA VAL A 393 -26.90 -12.58 -8.82
C VAL A 393 -26.63 -13.15 -7.43
N VAL A 394 -26.02 -12.32 -6.58
CA VAL A 394 -25.76 -12.64 -5.17
C VAL A 394 -26.41 -11.57 -4.28
N GLU A 395 -27.07 -12.00 -3.20
CA GLU A 395 -27.66 -11.09 -2.21
C GLU A 395 -26.54 -10.41 -1.41
N GLY A 396 -26.62 -9.07 -1.28
CA GLY A 396 -25.71 -8.27 -0.46
C GLY A 396 -26.06 -8.31 1.02
N LEU A 397 -25.45 -7.42 1.80
CA LEU A 397 -25.76 -7.28 3.23
C LEU A 397 -27.06 -6.50 3.48
N GLY A 398 -27.62 -5.83 2.45
CA GLY A 398 -28.92 -5.16 2.52
C GLY A 398 -28.99 -3.93 3.42
N LEU A 399 -27.86 -3.32 3.74
CA LEU A 399 -27.77 -2.15 4.64
C LEU A 399 -27.95 -0.82 3.89
N LEU A 400 -27.69 -0.80 2.59
CA LEU A 400 -27.97 0.33 1.70
C LEU A 400 -28.87 -0.11 0.55
N PRO A 401 -29.85 0.72 0.13
CA PRO A 401 -30.73 0.42 -0.99
C PRO A 401 -30.02 0.70 -2.32
N VAL A 402 -28.96 -0.04 -2.57
CA VAL A 402 -28.15 0.06 -3.79
C VAL A 402 -27.95 -1.32 -4.41
N GLU A 403 -27.70 -1.36 -5.71
CA GLU A 403 -27.32 -2.53 -6.47
C GLU A 403 -25.99 -2.29 -7.16
N THR A 404 -25.06 -3.23 -7.04
CA THR A 404 -23.80 -3.21 -7.79
C THR A 404 -23.88 -4.17 -8.97
N ARG A 405 -23.49 -3.70 -10.16
CA ARG A 405 -23.32 -4.50 -11.36
C ARG A 405 -21.85 -4.56 -11.75
N PHE A 406 -21.28 -5.76 -11.86
CA PHE A 406 -19.93 -5.91 -12.39
C PHE A 406 -19.89 -5.74 -13.92
N GLU A 407 -18.84 -5.09 -14.39
CA GLU A 407 -18.54 -4.85 -15.81
C GLU A 407 -17.13 -5.35 -16.13
N GLY A 408 -16.84 -5.58 -17.41
CA GLY A 408 -15.51 -6.03 -17.85
C GLY A 408 -14.44 -4.95 -17.72
N ASP A 409 -14.86 -3.67 -17.78
CA ASP A 409 -13.96 -2.53 -17.76
C ASP A 409 -13.81 -2.00 -16.33
N LYS A 410 -12.56 -1.77 -15.94
CA LYS A 410 -12.20 -1.26 -14.63
C LYS A 410 -12.12 0.25 -14.64
N HIS A 411 -12.75 0.90 -13.68
CA HIS A 411 -12.64 2.33 -13.46
C HIS A 411 -11.41 2.64 -12.61
N LEU A 412 -10.59 3.57 -13.09
CA LEU A 412 -9.39 4.06 -12.42
C LEU A 412 -9.40 5.59 -12.48
N GLU A 413 -9.36 6.26 -11.34
CA GLU A 413 -9.31 7.72 -11.29
C GLU A 413 -8.67 8.19 -9.98
N GLN A 414 -7.80 9.22 -10.07
CA GLN A 414 -7.53 10.09 -8.92
C GLN A 414 -8.60 11.16 -8.88
N THR A 415 -9.29 11.28 -7.77
CA THR A 415 -10.42 12.19 -7.66
C THR A 415 -10.36 13.06 -6.41
N THR A 416 -10.99 14.22 -6.51
CA THR A 416 -11.21 15.12 -5.38
C THR A 416 -12.68 15.47 -5.33
N LEU A 417 -13.37 14.89 -4.36
CA LEU A 417 -14.81 15.06 -4.13
C LEU A 417 -15.05 16.18 -3.12
N SER A 418 -16.21 16.81 -3.19
CA SER A 418 -16.64 17.75 -2.15
C SER A 418 -17.41 17.01 -1.08
N ALA A 419 -16.93 17.04 0.17
CA ALA A 419 -17.67 16.48 1.29
C ALA A 419 -18.88 17.36 1.65
N ASP A 420 -20.07 16.75 1.67
CA ASP A 420 -21.32 17.34 2.14
C ASP A 420 -21.66 16.75 3.52
N GLY A 421 -21.21 17.43 4.57
CA GLY A 421 -21.43 17.00 5.95
C GLY A 421 -22.91 17.00 6.37
N ASP A 422 -23.78 17.75 5.68
CA ASP A 422 -25.23 17.76 5.98
C ASP A 422 -25.94 16.53 5.41
N ALA A 423 -25.31 15.83 4.45
CA ALA A 423 -25.89 14.67 3.79
C ALA A 423 -25.75 13.35 4.58
N SER A 424 -24.92 13.32 5.63
CA SER A 424 -24.75 12.11 6.47
C SER A 424 -24.35 12.50 7.89
N PRO A 425 -24.96 11.92 8.94
CA PRO A 425 -24.54 12.15 10.32
C PRO A 425 -23.09 11.73 10.58
N LEU A 426 -22.61 10.72 9.84
CA LEU A 426 -21.23 10.23 9.97
C LEU A 426 -20.18 11.27 9.56
N LEU A 427 -20.56 12.25 8.75
CA LEU A 427 -19.69 13.29 8.22
C LEU A 427 -20.13 14.69 8.68
N GLU A 428 -21.00 14.79 9.70
CA GLU A 428 -21.48 16.08 10.20
C GLU A 428 -20.30 16.98 10.58
N GLY A 429 -20.25 18.17 9.95
CA GLY A 429 -19.16 19.10 10.15
C GLY A 429 -17.95 18.91 9.20
N ALA A 430 -17.91 17.85 8.44
CA ALA A 430 -16.89 17.69 7.38
C ALA A 430 -17.09 18.78 6.32
N THR A 431 -16.00 19.41 5.91
CA THR A 431 -16.00 20.49 4.92
C THR A 431 -14.79 20.40 3.99
N GLY A 432 -14.96 20.92 2.78
CA GLY A 432 -13.87 21.04 1.82
C GLY A 432 -13.67 19.78 0.96
N PRO A 433 -12.52 19.69 0.30
CA PRO A 433 -12.22 18.59 -0.60
C PRO A 433 -11.85 17.31 0.16
N ALA A 434 -12.34 16.18 -0.33
CA ALA A 434 -11.89 14.84 0.04
C ALA A 434 -11.16 14.26 -1.17
N SER A 435 -9.85 14.17 -1.10
CA SER A 435 -9.00 13.67 -2.18
C SER A 435 -8.66 12.20 -1.96
N GLY A 436 -8.62 11.44 -3.03
CA GLY A 436 -8.31 10.02 -3.00
C GLY A 436 -8.26 9.42 -4.40
N TYR A 437 -8.59 8.15 -4.51
CA TYR A 437 -8.65 7.47 -5.80
C TYR A 437 -9.76 6.41 -5.81
N GLU A 438 -10.24 6.10 -7.01
CA GLU A 438 -11.19 5.02 -7.24
C GLU A 438 -10.54 3.93 -8.10
N ILE A 439 -10.82 2.67 -7.76
CA ILE A 439 -10.28 1.49 -8.44
C ILE A 439 -11.25 0.32 -8.32
N HIS A 440 -12.20 0.21 -9.26
CA HIS A 440 -13.25 -0.81 -9.18
C HIS A 440 -13.82 -1.20 -10.55
N ALA A 441 -14.32 -2.42 -10.69
CA ALA A 441 -15.04 -2.91 -11.86
C ALA A 441 -16.57 -2.86 -11.69
N GLY A 442 -17.06 -2.81 -10.46
CA GLY A 442 -18.49 -2.69 -10.16
C GLY A 442 -19.00 -1.27 -10.38
N ARG A 443 -20.23 -1.17 -10.88
CA ARG A 443 -20.98 0.09 -10.97
C ARG A 443 -22.17 0.02 -10.03
N THR A 444 -22.22 0.92 -9.05
CA THR A 444 -23.27 0.94 -8.05
C THR A 444 -24.32 1.98 -8.38
N ARG A 445 -25.60 1.58 -8.35
CA ARG A 445 -26.73 2.47 -8.54
C ARG A 445 -27.71 2.38 -7.36
N ALA A 446 -28.30 3.50 -7.03
CA ALA A 446 -29.36 3.54 -6.03
C ALA A 446 -30.66 2.91 -6.57
N LEU A 447 -31.32 2.14 -5.71
CA LEU A 447 -32.65 1.55 -5.96
C LEU A 447 -33.78 2.41 -5.40
N GLU A 448 -33.46 3.23 -4.39
CA GLU A 448 -34.32 4.22 -3.74
C GLU A 448 -33.55 5.54 -3.58
N ASP A 449 -34.21 6.58 -3.06
CA ASP A 449 -33.53 7.83 -2.70
C ASP A 449 -32.52 7.59 -1.58
N VAL A 450 -31.27 8.00 -1.81
CA VAL A 450 -30.17 7.95 -0.85
C VAL A 450 -29.47 9.30 -0.81
N ASN A 451 -28.89 9.63 0.32
CA ASN A 451 -27.99 10.75 0.44
C ASN A 451 -26.64 10.43 -0.23
N ARG A 452 -25.95 11.45 -0.74
CA ARG A 452 -24.69 11.31 -1.47
C ARG A 452 -23.63 12.26 -0.92
N PRO A 453 -23.10 11.99 0.30
CA PRO A 453 -22.20 12.93 0.98
C PRO A 453 -20.87 13.16 0.26
N LEU A 454 -20.50 12.28 -0.67
CA LEU A 454 -19.31 12.39 -1.52
C LEU A 454 -19.70 12.29 -3.01
N GLY A 455 -20.82 12.91 -3.38
CA GLY A 455 -21.32 12.87 -4.76
C GLY A 455 -21.71 11.48 -5.24
N ASP A 456 -21.61 11.24 -6.56
CA ASP A 456 -22.07 9.99 -7.19
C ASP A 456 -21.27 8.76 -6.74
N SER A 457 -20.06 8.94 -6.23
CA SER A 457 -19.21 7.88 -5.71
C SER A 457 -19.62 7.39 -4.33
N SER A 458 -20.80 7.81 -3.80
CA SER A 458 -21.25 7.45 -2.46
C SER A 458 -22.76 7.24 -2.35
N ALA A 459 -23.17 6.54 -1.29
CA ALA A 459 -24.54 6.48 -0.82
C ALA A 459 -24.54 6.42 0.71
N ALA A 460 -25.49 7.13 1.34
CA ALA A 460 -25.65 7.10 2.79
C ALA A 460 -27.12 6.98 3.18
N ARG A 461 -27.39 6.24 4.28
CA ARG A 461 -28.71 6.12 4.90
C ARG A 461 -28.55 5.86 6.39
N GLY A 462 -29.03 6.80 7.23
CA GLY A 462 -28.87 6.69 8.68
C GLY A 462 -27.40 6.62 9.09
N GLN A 463 -27.04 5.56 9.82
CA GLN A 463 -25.68 5.31 10.31
C GLN A 463 -24.81 4.51 9.31
N VAL A 464 -25.22 4.37 8.06
CA VAL A 464 -24.49 3.61 7.03
C VAL A 464 -24.05 4.51 5.91
N LEU A 465 -22.76 4.45 5.56
CA LEU A 465 -22.11 5.17 4.46
C LEU A 465 -21.34 4.17 3.59
N GLY A 466 -21.55 4.20 2.29
CA GLY A 466 -20.71 3.52 1.31
C GLY A 466 -20.08 4.52 0.36
N THR A 467 -18.81 4.30 -0.01
CA THR A 467 -18.10 5.11 -1.00
C THR A 467 -17.06 4.30 -1.77
N TYR A 468 -16.79 4.70 -3.01
CA TYR A 468 -15.69 4.17 -3.81
C TYR A 468 -14.34 4.81 -3.48
N LEU A 469 -14.35 5.95 -2.78
CA LEU A 469 -13.14 6.73 -2.50
C LEU A 469 -12.21 5.99 -1.54
N HIS A 470 -11.10 5.45 -2.04
CA HIS A 470 -9.95 5.05 -1.23
C HIS A 470 -9.20 6.27 -0.72
N GLY A 471 -8.61 6.16 0.49
CA GLY A 471 -8.00 7.30 1.18
C GLY A 471 -9.04 8.23 1.81
N LEU A 472 -10.28 7.76 2.02
CA LEU A 472 -11.34 8.54 2.67
C LEU A 472 -10.85 9.17 3.97
N PHE A 473 -10.23 8.37 4.82
CA PHE A 473 -9.75 8.77 6.15
C PHE A 473 -8.38 9.46 6.13
N ASP A 474 -7.69 9.53 5.00
CA ASP A 474 -6.49 10.37 4.83
C ASP A 474 -6.85 11.86 4.90
N ASN A 475 -8.12 12.20 4.62
CA ASN A 475 -8.65 13.55 4.67
C ASN A 475 -9.04 13.94 6.11
N GLU A 476 -8.27 14.84 6.72
CA GLU A 476 -8.41 15.24 8.13
C GLU A 476 -9.84 15.67 8.50
N SER A 477 -10.50 16.50 7.66
CA SER A 477 -11.87 16.96 7.93
C SER A 477 -12.88 15.82 7.98
N VAL A 478 -12.76 14.85 7.07
CA VAL A 478 -13.62 13.66 7.01
C VAL A 478 -13.33 12.72 8.18
N ARG A 479 -12.05 12.45 8.44
CA ARG A 479 -11.60 11.59 9.55
C ARG A 479 -12.05 12.13 10.90
N THR A 480 -11.85 13.43 11.14
CA THR A 480 -12.27 14.09 12.38
C THR A 480 -13.78 14.00 12.57
N ALA A 481 -14.57 14.35 11.54
CA ALA A 481 -16.03 14.29 11.62
C ALA A 481 -16.53 12.86 11.92
N PHE A 482 -15.99 11.87 11.24
CA PHE A 482 -16.34 10.46 11.49
C PHE A 482 -16.00 10.03 12.92
N LEU A 483 -14.80 10.31 13.40
CA LEU A 483 -14.36 9.90 14.74
C LEU A 483 -15.10 10.64 15.86
N ASP A 484 -15.44 11.92 15.65
CA ASP A 484 -16.25 12.69 16.60
C ASP A 484 -17.66 12.13 16.70
N HIS A 485 -18.25 11.73 15.56
CA HIS A 485 -19.54 11.06 15.52
C HIS A 485 -19.50 9.72 16.25
N VAL A 486 -18.51 8.86 15.96
CA VAL A 486 -18.33 7.56 16.64
C VAL A 486 -18.17 7.75 18.15
N ALA A 487 -17.33 8.67 18.58
CA ALA A 487 -17.09 8.95 20.00
C ALA A 487 -18.37 9.45 20.71
N ALA A 488 -19.16 10.31 20.05
CA ALA A 488 -20.42 10.81 20.58
C ALA A 488 -21.48 9.71 20.75
N GLU A 489 -21.65 8.83 19.76
CA GLU A 489 -22.57 7.69 19.82
C GLU A 489 -22.14 6.67 20.89
N ALA A 490 -20.85 6.40 21.02
CA ALA A 490 -20.30 5.51 22.04
C ALA A 490 -20.28 6.12 23.45
N GLY A 491 -20.46 7.44 23.56
CA GLY A 491 -20.33 8.17 24.83
C GLY A 491 -18.91 8.19 25.38
N VAL A 492 -17.92 8.12 24.49
CA VAL A 492 -16.48 8.12 24.79
C VAL A 492 -15.92 9.54 24.66
N ASP A 493 -15.19 9.99 25.68
CA ASP A 493 -14.45 11.25 25.64
C ASP A 493 -13.03 10.98 25.10
N ARG A 494 -12.94 10.87 23.77
CA ARG A 494 -11.68 10.60 23.07
C ARG A 494 -10.76 11.83 23.09
N PRO A 495 -9.46 11.67 23.41
CA PRO A 495 -8.52 12.78 23.33
C PRO A 495 -8.37 13.27 21.88
N THR A 496 -8.35 14.59 21.72
CA THR A 496 -8.12 15.24 20.43
C THR A 496 -6.66 15.74 20.31
N PRO A 497 -6.13 15.91 19.09
CA PRO A 497 -4.81 16.47 18.92
C PRO A 497 -4.69 17.83 19.64
N GLY A 498 -3.79 17.94 20.62
CA GLY A 498 -3.59 19.13 21.45
C GLY A 498 -4.04 19.01 22.90
N ASP A 499 -4.74 17.96 23.29
CA ASP A 499 -5.08 17.72 24.69
C ASP A 499 -3.85 17.36 25.54
N ALA A 500 -3.92 17.64 26.85
CA ALA A 500 -2.78 17.43 27.75
C ALA A 500 -2.32 15.95 27.85
N VAL A 501 -3.23 15.01 27.59
CA VAL A 501 -2.94 13.57 27.56
C VAL A 501 -2.13 13.22 26.32
N THR A 502 -2.51 13.79 25.16
CA THR A 502 -1.77 13.64 23.90
C THR A 502 -0.43 14.38 23.92
N ALA A 503 -0.35 15.56 24.58
CA ALA A 503 0.93 16.28 24.72
C ALA A 503 1.98 15.48 25.51
N ALA A 504 1.58 14.62 26.44
CA ALA A 504 2.48 13.74 27.19
C ALA A 504 2.87 12.49 26.37
N SER A 505 1.98 11.94 25.54
CA SER A 505 2.22 10.78 24.65
C SER A 505 2.96 11.20 23.38
N ILE A 506 2.57 12.33 22.77
CA ILE A 506 3.22 12.91 21.58
C ILE A 506 4.62 13.47 21.93
N ALA A 507 4.84 13.95 23.17
CA ALA A 507 6.19 14.33 23.63
C ALA A 507 7.15 13.15 23.74
N ALA A 508 6.63 11.91 23.72
CA ALA A 508 7.44 10.70 23.63
C ALA A 508 7.65 10.21 22.18
N THR A 509 6.80 10.64 21.22
CA THR A 509 6.80 10.11 19.85
C THR A 509 7.13 11.12 18.75
N ASP A 510 6.84 12.43 18.85
CA ASP A 510 7.26 13.34 17.77
C ASP A 510 7.15 14.84 18.14
N ALA A 511 8.20 15.39 18.75
CA ALA A 511 8.35 16.84 18.95
C ALA A 511 8.93 17.55 17.71
N THR A 512 9.18 16.85 16.59
CA THR A 512 9.97 17.39 15.46
C THR A 512 9.12 17.84 14.27
N GLY A 513 7.85 17.43 14.15
CA GLY A 513 7.02 17.68 12.96
C GLY A 513 7.57 16.95 11.71
N GLU A 514 8.39 15.92 11.89
CA GLU A 514 8.95 15.10 10.83
C GLU A 514 7.88 14.16 10.28
N THR A 515 7.87 14.01 8.96
CA THR A 515 7.00 13.04 8.29
C THR A 515 7.60 11.62 8.33
N PRO A 516 6.82 10.55 8.10
CA PRO A 516 7.35 9.19 7.93
C PRO A 516 8.51 9.10 6.93
N TYR A 517 8.47 9.92 5.88
CA TYR A 517 9.55 10.02 4.89
C TYR A 517 10.82 10.62 5.48
N ASP A 518 10.69 11.64 6.33
CA ASP A 518 11.81 12.28 7.03
C ASP A 518 12.44 11.33 8.05
N ASN A 519 11.61 10.52 8.73
CA ASN A 519 12.05 9.47 9.64
C ASN A 519 12.85 8.39 8.89
N ALA A 520 12.36 7.91 7.74
CA ALA A 520 13.08 6.96 6.91
C ALA A 520 14.43 7.53 6.41
N ALA A 521 14.43 8.82 6.00
CA ALA A 521 15.66 9.52 5.60
C ALA A 521 16.65 9.64 6.76
N ARG A 522 16.17 9.96 7.96
CA ARG A 522 16.99 10.05 9.17
C ARG A 522 17.59 8.70 9.53
N LEU A 523 16.79 7.62 9.48
CA LEU A 523 17.25 6.25 9.73
C LEU A 523 18.43 5.89 8.81
N VAL A 524 18.30 6.17 7.52
CA VAL A 524 19.38 5.89 6.55
C VAL A 524 20.57 6.83 6.76
N ARG A 525 20.35 8.14 6.94
CA ARG A 525 21.42 9.13 7.11
C ARG A 525 22.30 8.83 8.34
N ASP A 526 21.69 8.42 9.44
CA ASP A 526 22.38 8.28 10.72
C ASP A 526 23.10 6.94 10.86
N HIS A 527 22.74 5.93 10.05
CA HIS A 527 23.26 4.56 10.20
C HIS A 527 23.95 3.99 8.96
N VAL A 528 23.99 4.72 7.82
CA VAL A 528 24.63 4.24 6.58
C VAL A 528 25.78 5.13 6.18
N ASP A 529 26.94 4.52 5.85
CA ASP A 529 28.06 5.23 5.21
C ASP A 529 27.73 5.55 3.76
N LEU A 530 26.96 6.62 3.57
CA LEU A 530 26.59 7.12 2.25
C LEU A 530 27.79 7.60 1.42
N ALA A 531 28.93 7.92 2.09
CA ALA A 531 30.13 8.35 1.37
C ALA A 531 30.75 7.21 0.56
N ALA A 532 30.63 5.99 1.03
CA ALA A 532 31.10 4.80 0.33
C ALA A 532 30.32 4.52 -0.95
N LEU A 533 29.05 4.97 -1.04
CA LEU A 533 28.24 4.87 -2.25
C LEU A 533 28.70 5.87 -3.35
N GLY A 534 29.54 6.85 -3.01
CA GLY A 534 30.02 7.87 -3.96
C GLY A 534 28.96 8.93 -4.30
N GLU A 535 29.24 9.79 -5.31
CA GLU A 535 28.29 10.81 -5.75
C GLU A 535 27.08 10.18 -6.48
N PRO A 536 25.84 10.71 -6.33
CA PRO A 536 25.48 11.86 -5.50
C PRO A 536 25.07 11.49 -4.06
N PHE A 537 25.25 10.23 -3.62
CA PHE A 537 24.89 9.78 -2.27
C PHE A 537 25.81 10.36 -1.19
N ARG A 538 27.04 10.77 -1.55
CA ARG A 538 27.98 11.35 -0.63
C ARG A 538 27.47 12.71 -0.10
N GLN A 539 27.52 12.90 1.21
CA GLN A 539 27.26 14.22 1.80
C GLN A 539 28.39 15.19 1.42
N THR A 540 28.09 16.23 0.68
CA THR A 540 28.94 17.42 0.65
C THR A 540 28.75 18.16 1.97
N LYS A 541 29.81 18.30 2.76
CA LYS A 541 29.83 19.04 4.03
C LYS A 541 29.47 20.49 3.83
#